data_3fb0215f58ac46fbfb6fc4961b7f1914
#
_entry.id   3fb0215f58ac46fbfb6fc4961b7f1914
#
_cell.length_a   1.000
_cell.length_b   1.000
_cell.length_c   1.000
_cell.angle_alpha   90.00
_cell.angle_beta   90.00
_cell.angle_gamma   90.00
#
_symmetry.space_group_name_H-M   'P 1'
#
loop_
_entity.id
_entity.type
_entity.pdbx_description
1 polymer ?
#
loop_
_entity_poly.entity_id
_entity_poly.type
_entity_poly.pdbx_seq_one_letter_code
_entity_poly.pdbx_strand_id
1 'polypeptide(L)'
;MIGLITGQVQYLMAPTACVMTASGVGYDIELPLPSFCQLRLNEQASIWTHFHVREDAQLLFGFIDRKERDVFRQLIKINGVGAKMALAMLSAMSAAELKMHVEQESETALT
;
A
#
# COMPACT_ATOMS: atom_id res chain seq x y z
N MET A 1 -12.10 8.18 5.96
CA MET A 1 -11.22 7.06 5.58
C MET A 1 -11.03 7.04 4.06
N ILE A 2 -9.81 6.92 3.59
CA ILE A 2 -9.51 6.95 2.16
C ILE A 2 -9.15 5.53 1.72
N GLY A 3 -10.02 4.91 0.92
CA GLY A 3 -9.86 3.51 0.50
C GLY A 3 -9.46 3.30 -0.94
N LEU A 4 -9.69 4.29 -1.81
CA LEU A 4 -9.39 4.20 -3.24
C LEU A 4 -9.21 5.60 -3.77
N ILE A 5 -8.16 5.82 -4.55
CA ILE A 5 -7.88 7.10 -5.21
C ILE A 5 -7.71 6.85 -6.69
N THR A 6 -8.46 7.60 -7.50
CA THR A 6 -8.34 7.60 -8.96
C THR A 6 -7.93 8.98 -9.42
N GLY A 7 -6.90 9.04 -10.24
CA GLY A 7 -6.43 10.31 -10.77
C GLY A 7 -5.25 10.14 -11.70
N GLN A 8 -4.66 11.26 -12.07
CA GLN A 8 -3.52 11.30 -12.97
C GLN A 8 -2.22 11.30 -12.17
N VAL A 9 -1.27 10.47 -12.57
CA VAL A 9 0.04 10.41 -11.93
C VAL A 9 0.83 11.65 -12.32
N GLN A 10 1.09 12.52 -11.35
CA GLN A 10 1.79 13.79 -11.57
C GLN A 10 3.28 13.69 -11.34
N TYR A 11 3.71 12.79 -10.45
CA TYR A 11 5.08 12.76 -9.97
C TYR A 11 5.41 11.37 -9.47
N LEU A 12 6.61 10.89 -9.81
CA LEU A 12 7.09 9.58 -9.38
C LEU A 12 8.49 9.72 -8.78
N MET A 13 8.64 9.37 -7.51
CA MET A 13 9.93 9.26 -6.84
C MET A 13 9.82 8.11 -5.84
N ALA A 14 10.33 6.95 -6.22
CA ALA A 14 10.15 5.72 -5.43
C ALA A 14 10.52 5.95 -3.97
N PRO A 15 9.71 5.47 -3.03
CA PRO A 15 8.48 4.68 -3.20
C PRO A 15 7.21 5.53 -3.34
N THR A 16 7.31 6.83 -3.55
CA THR A 16 6.18 7.75 -3.50
C THR A 16 5.72 8.15 -4.89
N ALA A 17 4.40 8.15 -5.09
CA ALA A 17 3.77 8.70 -6.28
C ALA A 17 2.77 9.77 -5.85
N CYS A 18 2.72 10.87 -6.58
CA CYS A 18 1.71 11.90 -6.37
C CYS A 18 0.61 11.73 -7.43
N VAL A 19 -0.62 11.52 -6.99
CA VAL A 19 -1.76 11.32 -7.85
C VAL A 19 -2.71 12.49 -7.70
N MET A 20 -2.97 13.17 -8.81
CA MET A 20 -3.87 14.33 -8.86
C MET A 20 -5.27 13.88 -9.20
N THR A 21 -6.21 14.12 -8.29
CA THR A 21 -7.63 13.80 -8.51
C THR A 21 -8.31 14.87 -9.34
N ALA A 22 -9.49 14.54 -9.87
CA ALA A 22 -10.28 15.48 -10.66
C ALA A 22 -10.68 16.74 -9.87
N SER A 23 -10.74 16.62 -8.55
CA SER A 23 -11.08 17.77 -7.67
C SER A 23 -9.91 18.74 -7.48
N GLY A 24 -8.73 18.43 -8.00
CA GLY A 24 -7.55 19.29 -7.88
C GLY A 24 -6.70 19.03 -6.65
N VAL A 25 -6.97 17.94 -5.91
CA VAL A 25 -6.17 17.55 -4.76
C VAL A 25 -5.17 16.48 -5.20
N GLY A 26 -3.88 16.72 -4.91
CA GLY A 26 -2.83 15.73 -5.14
C GLY A 26 -2.53 14.97 -3.87
N TYR A 27 -2.46 13.65 -3.95
CA TYR A 27 -2.14 12.78 -2.82
C TYR A 27 -0.78 12.14 -3.02
N ASP A 28 0.07 12.26 -2.01
CA ASP A 28 1.34 11.52 -1.98
C ASP A 28 1.09 10.15 -1.40
N ILE A 29 1.35 9.12 -2.19
CA ILE A 29 1.05 7.73 -1.84
C ILE A 29 2.34 6.93 -1.89
N GLU A 30 2.65 6.19 -0.84
CA GLU A 30 3.78 5.26 -0.82
C GLU A 30 3.29 3.88 -1.27
N LEU A 31 4.00 3.28 -2.23
CA LEU A 31 3.63 1.99 -2.81
C LEU A 31 4.78 0.99 -2.72
N PRO A 32 4.48 -0.31 -2.59
CA PRO A 32 5.52 -1.32 -2.76
C PRO A 32 6.04 -1.29 -4.19
N LEU A 33 7.26 -1.73 -4.39
CA LEU A 33 7.94 -1.59 -5.67
C LEU A 33 7.17 -2.18 -6.86
N PRO A 34 6.58 -3.39 -6.75
CA PRO A 34 5.82 -3.93 -7.89
C PRO A 34 4.64 -3.05 -8.31
N SER A 35 3.93 -2.45 -7.36
CA SER A 35 2.84 -1.52 -7.65
C SER A 35 3.37 -0.22 -8.24
N PHE A 36 4.45 0.32 -7.65
CA PHE A 36 5.06 1.56 -8.11
C PHE A 36 5.50 1.43 -9.58
N CYS A 37 6.09 0.30 -9.94
CA CYS A 37 6.60 0.08 -11.29
C CYS A 37 5.52 0.00 -12.36
N GLN A 38 4.26 -0.20 -11.97
CA GLN A 38 3.13 -0.21 -12.90
C GLN A 38 2.61 1.18 -13.23
N LEU A 39 3.01 2.18 -12.46
CA LEU A 39 2.55 3.55 -12.68
C LEU A 39 3.35 4.23 -13.79
N ARG A 40 2.65 5.06 -14.56
CA ARG A 40 3.25 5.85 -15.64
C ARG A 40 2.91 7.32 -15.45
N LEU A 41 3.91 8.17 -15.58
CA LEU A 41 3.73 9.61 -15.48
C LEU A 41 2.69 10.10 -16.48
N ASN A 42 1.80 10.97 -16.03
CA ASN A 42 0.73 11.59 -16.81
C ASN A 42 -0.41 10.63 -17.24
N GLU A 43 -0.37 9.37 -16.80
CA GLU A 43 -1.45 8.42 -17.06
C GLU A 43 -2.40 8.33 -15.87
N GLN A 44 -3.64 7.93 -16.15
CA GLN A 44 -4.64 7.67 -15.11
C GLN A 44 -4.31 6.39 -14.36
N ALA A 45 -4.54 6.42 -13.06
CA ALA A 45 -4.34 5.24 -12.23
C ALA A 45 -5.41 5.20 -11.14
N SER A 46 -5.82 3.99 -10.78
CA SER A 46 -6.68 3.73 -9.63
C SER A 46 -5.86 2.94 -8.62
N ILE A 47 -5.72 3.49 -7.42
CA ILE A 47 -4.84 2.95 -6.41
C ILE A 47 -5.66 2.64 -5.16
N TRP A 48 -5.62 1.39 -4.71
CA TRP A 48 -6.26 0.97 -3.46
C TRP A 48 -5.39 1.45 -2.32
N THR A 49 -5.98 2.18 -1.38
CA THR A 49 -5.20 2.86 -0.36
C THR A 49 -5.51 2.39 1.05
N HIS A 50 -4.53 2.56 1.91
CA HIS A 50 -4.67 2.43 3.36
C HIS A 50 -4.20 3.73 3.99
N PHE A 51 -5.11 4.40 4.69
CA PHE A 51 -4.81 5.65 5.38
C PHE A 51 -4.32 5.31 6.79
N HIS A 52 -3.05 5.63 7.05
CA HIS A 52 -2.38 5.33 8.31
C HIS A 52 -2.17 6.61 9.10
N VAL A 53 -2.80 6.69 10.26
CA VAL A 53 -2.73 7.86 11.13
C VAL A 53 -1.93 7.54 12.37
N ARG A 54 -0.92 8.36 12.64
CA ARG A 54 -0.15 8.32 13.88
C ARG A 54 -0.25 9.69 14.55
N GLU A 55 0.24 9.80 15.79
CA GLU A 55 0.25 11.07 16.51
C GLU A 55 0.99 12.17 15.76
N ASP A 56 2.10 11.78 15.10
CA ASP A 56 3.03 12.72 14.46
C ASP A 56 2.93 12.74 12.94
N ALA A 57 2.10 11.89 12.32
CA ALA A 57 2.04 11.78 10.87
C ALA A 57 0.74 11.17 10.37
N GLN A 58 0.37 11.58 9.15
CA GLN A 58 -0.70 10.96 8.38
C GLN A 58 -0.08 10.46 7.08
N LEU A 59 -0.16 9.15 6.86
CA LEU A 59 0.48 8.51 5.71
C LEU A 59 -0.56 7.79 4.87
N LEU A 60 -0.36 7.80 3.55
CA LEU A 60 -1.17 7.06 2.61
C LEU A 60 -0.31 6.00 1.95
N PHE A 61 -0.70 4.74 2.09
CA PHE A 61 -0.07 3.62 1.41
C PHE A 61 -0.99 3.13 0.32
N GLY A 62 -0.43 2.74 -0.82
CA GLY A 62 -1.22 2.37 -1.97
C GLY A 62 -0.76 1.11 -2.67
N PHE A 63 -1.69 0.50 -3.38
CA PHE A 63 -1.49 -0.78 -4.05
C PHE A 63 -2.33 -0.79 -5.33
N ILE A 64 -1.78 -1.36 -6.39
CA ILE A 64 -2.52 -1.50 -7.64
C ILE A 64 -3.62 -2.57 -7.50
N ASP A 65 -3.35 -3.62 -6.71
CA ASP A 65 -4.29 -4.71 -6.49
C ASP A 65 -4.87 -4.60 -5.09
N ARG A 66 -6.19 -4.68 -4.98
CA ARG A 66 -6.89 -4.66 -3.69
C ARG A 66 -6.41 -5.78 -2.76
N LYS A 67 -6.07 -6.94 -3.32
CA LYS A 67 -5.56 -8.06 -2.52
C LYS A 67 -4.27 -7.71 -1.81
N GLU A 68 -3.39 -6.97 -2.45
CA GLU A 68 -2.16 -6.50 -1.83
C GLU A 68 -2.45 -5.57 -0.65
N ARG A 69 -3.43 -4.66 -0.81
CA ARG A 69 -3.85 -3.79 0.28
C ARG A 69 -4.37 -4.59 1.47
N ASP A 70 -5.17 -5.61 1.20
CA ASP A 70 -5.76 -6.42 2.26
C ASP A 70 -4.68 -7.20 3.00
N VAL A 71 -3.69 -7.74 2.29
CA VAL A 71 -2.54 -8.40 2.90
C VAL A 71 -1.71 -7.41 3.72
N PHE A 72 -1.48 -6.21 3.20
CA PHE A 72 -0.78 -5.16 3.94
C PHE A 72 -1.48 -4.88 5.28
N ARG A 73 -2.80 -4.76 5.27
CA ARG A 73 -3.59 -4.53 6.49
C ARG A 73 -3.45 -5.66 7.49
N GLN A 74 -3.32 -6.90 7.02
CA GLN A 74 -3.08 -8.04 7.89
C GLN A 74 -1.67 -8.02 8.46
N LEU A 75 -0.68 -7.67 7.63
CA LEU A 75 0.72 -7.62 8.06
C LEU A 75 0.94 -6.61 9.18
N ILE A 76 0.36 -5.43 9.08
CA ILE A 76 0.58 -4.39 10.08
C ILE A 76 -0.11 -4.69 11.41
N LYS A 77 -1.01 -5.67 11.44
CA LYS A 77 -1.62 -6.15 12.69
C LYS A 77 -0.70 -7.11 13.45
N ILE A 78 0.29 -7.67 12.78
CA ILE A 78 1.25 -8.57 13.42
C ILE A 78 2.16 -7.75 14.33
N ASN A 79 2.30 -8.21 15.56
CA ASN A 79 3.15 -7.52 16.53
C ASN A 79 4.60 -7.48 16.02
N GLY A 80 5.16 -6.28 15.99
CA GLY A 80 6.54 -6.07 15.51
C GLY A 80 6.65 -5.75 14.02
N VAL A 81 5.55 -5.77 13.26
CA VAL A 81 5.57 -5.44 11.84
C VAL A 81 5.00 -4.03 11.65
N GLY A 82 5.86 -3.09 11.27
CA GLY A 82 5.44 -1.74 10.93
C GLY A 82 5.07 -1.61 9.47
N ALA A 83 4.52 -0.44 9.11
CA ALA A 83 4.05 -0.18 7.74
C ALA A 83 5.18 -0.28 6.72
N LYS A 84 6.35 0.26 7.02
CA LYS A 84 7.48 0.22 6.08
C LYS A 84 8.01 -1.19 5.88
N MET A 85 8.03 -1.99 6.94
CA MET A 85 8.40 -3.40 6.84
C MET A 85 7.38 -4.16 5.97
N ALA A 86 6.08 -3.90 6.16
CA ALA A 86 5.04 -4.53 5.36
C ALA A 86 5.17 -4.19 3.87
N LEU A 87 5.51 -2.93 3.54
CA LEU A 87 5.78 -2.54 2.16
C LEU A 87 6.98 -3.29 1.58
N ALA A 88 8.04 -3.44 2.38
CA ALA A 88 9.23 -4.17 1.95
C ALA A 88 8.92 -5.64 1.69
N MET A 89 8.09 -6.24 2.53
CA MET A 89 7.66 -7.63 2.36
C MET A 89 6.87 -7.80 1.07
N LEU A 90 5.96 -6.88 0.77
CA LEU A 90 5.17 -6.92 -0.48
C LEU A 90 6.02 -6.59 -1.71
N SER A 91 7.17 -5.96 -1.53
CA SER A 91 8.12 -5.75 -2.62
C SER A 91 8.94 -7.00 -2.92
N ALA A 92 9.13 -7.87 -1.93
CA ALA A 92 9.94 -9.07 -2.05
C ALA A 92 9.14 -10.33 -2.39
N MET A 93 7.87 -10.39 -1.98
CA MET A 93 7.02 -11.57 -2.13
C MET A 93 5.66 -11.18 -2.68
N SER A 94 5.02 -12.11 -3.40
CA SER A 94 3.65 -11.87 -3.88
C SER A 94 2.65 -11.81 -2.72
N ALA A 95 1.51 -11.16 -2.96
CA ALA A 95 0.44 -11.09 -1.97
C ALA A 95 -0.07 -12.49 -1.59
N ALA A 96 -0.14 -13.41 -2.55
CA ALA A 96 -0.59 -14.77 -2.30
C ALA A 96 0.36 -15.51 -1.36
N GLU A 97 1.66 -15.38 -1.57
CA GLU A 97 2.66 -16.01 -0.70
C GLU A 97 2.61 -15.44 0.71
N LEU A 98 2.50 -14.12 0.83
CA LEU A 98 2.42 -13.46 2.13
C LEU A 98 1.15 -13.84 2.87
N LYS A 99 0.03 -13.98 2.16
CA LYS A 99 -1.22 -14.41 2.75
C LYS A 99 -1.09 -15.78 3.39
N MET A 100 -0.41 -16.71 2.72
CA MET A 100 -0.16 -18.04 3.30
C MET A 100 0.65 -17.95 4.59
N HIS A 101 1.69 -17.13 4.60
CA HIS A 101 2.52 -16.94 5.80
C HIS A 101 1.72 -16.32 6.95
N VAL A 102 0.89 -15.34 6.65
CA VAL A 102 0.04 -14.69 7.65
C VAL A 102 -0.95 -15.68 8.24
N GLU A 103 -1.58 -16.52 7.42
CA GLU A 103 -2.52 -17.53 7.88
C GLU A 103 -1.81 -18.56 8.78
N GLN A 104 -0.61 -19.00 8.41
CA GLN A 104 0.19 -19.91 9.24
C GLN A 104 0.55 -19.27 10.57
N GLU A 105 0.95 -18.00 10.56
CA GLU A 105 1.25 -17.25 11.77
C GLU A 105 0.05 -17.17 12.69
N SER A 106 -1.13 -16.90 12.15
CA SER A 106 -2.37 -16.83 12.91
C SER A 106 -2.73 -18.18 13.53
N GLU A 107 -2.56 -19.27 12.80
CA GLU A 107 -2.80 -20.62 13.31
C GLU A 107 -1.84 -20.93 14.45
N THR A 108 -0.58 -20.59 14.29
CA THR A 108 0.43 -20.80 15.33
C THR A 108 0.08 -19.98 16.58
N ALA A 109 -0.39 -18.76 16.41
CA ALA A 109 -0.76 -17.89 17.51
C ALA A 109 -1.99 -18.42 18.28
N LEU A 110 -2.86 -19.16 17.61
CA LEU A 110 -4.07 -19.73 18.23
C LEU A 110 -3.80 -21.05 18.97
N THR A 111 -2.71 -21.68 18.69
CA THR A 111 -2.32 -22.91 19.36
C THR A 111 -1.36 -22.66 20.50
#